data_168b910e5ec6c7739ea2b93926bf1aae
#
_entry.id   168b910e5ec6c7739ea2b93926bf1aae
#
_cell.length_a   1.000
_cell.length_b   1.000
_cell.length_c   1.000
_cell.angle_alpha   90.00
_cell.angle_beta   90.00
_cell.angle_gamma   90.00
#
_symmetry.space_group_name_H-M   'P 1'
#
loop_
_entity.id
_entity.type
_entity.pdbx_description
1 polymer ?
#
loop_
_entity_poly.entity_id
_entity_poly.type
_entity_poly.pdbx_seq_one_letter_code
_entity_poly.pdbx_strand_id
1 'polypeptide(L)'
;KNRNNILDDGEDTDGDGEITRYILPEPPPVPNMAVDVGDQIVTVYWSNNAENFVDPVSQEQDFEGYRIFGARKTIGEDFIEFSLLGEFDRDDSESIDIGYNTGFEPVRIVNDAGAPDSVEINEKYYHYRFVNDGVKNGWLNYYTVTAYDRGDPEINMESLESSIYANRKYVFPGVVPEQSWWTVEPSVYPNPYRGQAAWDGYSSRGRMIWFQNLP
;
A
#
# COMPACT_ATOMS: atom_id res chain seq x y z
N LYS A 1 31.31 -13.21 19.95
CA LYS A 1 30.16 -13.36 20.89
C LYS A 1 29.72 -14.81 20.94
N ASN A 2 29.62 -15.37 22.14
CA ASN A 2 29.39 -16.81 22.36
C ASN A 2 27.88 -17.18 22.51
N ARG A 3 26.98 -16.18 22.48
CA ARG A 3 25.51 -16.32 22.57
C ARG A 3 24.99 -16.99 23.86
N ASN A 4 25.72 -16.85 24.97
CA ASN A 4 25.33 -17.43 26.26
C ASN A 4 24.39 -16.53 27.09
N ASN A 5 24.11 -15.29 26.65
CA ASN A 5 23.36 -14.25 27.35
C ASN A 5 24.00 -13.80 28.70
N ILE A 6 25.30 -14.01 28.84
CA ILE A 6 26.08 -13.54 29.98
C ILE A 6 27.04 -12.49 29.44
N LEU A 7 27.14 -11.35 30.10
CA LEU A 7 28.09 -10.30 29.74
C LEU A 7 29.52 -10.79 30.01
N ASP A 8 30.25 -11.11 28.94
CA ASP A 8 31.64 -11.52 28.97
C ASP A 8 32.55 -10.37 28.52
N ASP A 9 33.86 -10.52 28.78
CA ASP A 9 34.84 -9.48 28.46
C ASP A 9 34.84 -9.17 26.96
N GLY A 10 34.68 -7.88 26.61
CA GLY A 10 34.56 -7.40 25.23
C GLY A 10 33.17 -7.50 24.59
N GLU A 11 32.14 -7.84 25.36
CA GLU A 11 30.75 -7.83 24.88
C GLU A 11 29.97 -6.57 25.29
N ASP A 12 30.53 -5.76 26.15
CA ASP A 12 30.11 -4.40 26.44
C ASP A 12 31.03 -3.44 25.70
N THR A 13 30.61 -2.99 24.54
CA THR A 13 31.46 -2.11 23.70
C THR A 13 31.12 -0.65 23.84
N ASP A 14 29.99 -0.32 24.43
CA ASP A 14 29.52 1.04 24.71
C ASP A 14 29.63 1.43 26.20
N GLY A 15 29.93 0.47 27.08
CA GLY A 15 30.23 0.70 28.48
C GLY A 15 29.01 0.89 29.36
N ASP A 16 27.83 0.44 28.93
CA ASP A 16 26.58 0.59 29.72
C ASP A 16 26.33 -0.56 30.71
N GLY A 17 27.18 -1.59 30.72
CA GLY A 17 27.10 -2.74 31.62
C GLY A 17 26.16 -3.86 31.11
N GLU A 18 25.69 -3.75 29.93
CA GLU A 18 24.88 -4.78 29.26
C GLU A 18 25.59 -5.36 28.02
N ILE A 19 25.09 -6.48 27.50
CA ILE A 19 25.61 -7.04 26.25
C ILE A 19 25.23 -6.09 25.11
N THR A 20 26.22 -5.46 24.49
CA THR A 20 26.00 -4.63 23.30
C THR A 20 25.36 -5.48 22.19
N ARG A 21 24.13 -5.18 21.83
CA ARG A 21 23.41 -5.77 20.72
C ARG A 21 23.67 -4.94 19.48
N TYR A 22 23.84 -5.61 18.33
CA TYR A 22 23.82 -4.89 17.08
C TYR A 22 22.39 -4.40 16.83
N ILE A 23 22.23 -3.10 16.80
CA ILE A 23 21.03 -2.45 16.30
C ILE A 23 21.18 -2.45 14.79
N LEU A 24 20.15 -2.96 14.08
CA LEU A 24 20.09 -2.93 12.63
C LEU A 24 19.17 -1.77 12.23
N PRO A 25 19.44 -1.12 11.10
CA PRO A 25 18.50 -0.16 10.54
C PRO A 25 17.17 -0.87 10.22
N GLU A 26 16.08 -0.18 10.43
CA GLU A 26 14.74 -0.69 10.20
C GLU A 26 14.01 0.21 9.20
N PRO A 27 13.28 -0.36 8.23
CA PRO A 27 12.47 0.45 7.35
C PRO A 27 11.36 1.16 8.12
N PRO A 28 10.86 2.29 7.60
CA PRO A 28 9.69 2.94 8.18
C PRO A 28 8.52 1.98 8.34
N PRO A 29 7.68 2.14 9.37
CA PRO A 29 6.56 1.23 9.62
C PRO A 29 5.58 1.22 8.46
N VAL A 30 5.01 0.04 8.21
CA VAL A 30 4.02 -0.16 7.15
C VAL A 30 2.84 0.77 7.34
N PRO A 31 2.44 1.57 6.32
CA PRO A 31 1.27 2.44 6.41
C PRO A 31 -0.01 1.64 6.67
N ASN A 32 -0.88 2.14 7.54
CA ASN A 32 -2.23 1.60 7.59
C ASN A 32 -2.94 1.94 6.29
N MET A 33 -3.64 0.97 5.69
CA MET A 33 -4.24 1.13 4.39
C MET A 33 -5.72 0.72 4.38
N ALA A 34 -6.54 1.49 3.69
CA ALA A 34 -7.90 1.15 3.32
C ALA A 34 -8.08 1.27 1.80
N VAL A 35 -9.06 0.57 1.27
CA VAL A 35 -9.40 0.61 -0.16
C VAL A 35 -10.90 0.75 -0.29
N ASP A 36 -11.33 1.67 -1.13
CA ASP A 36 -12.71 1.84 -1.56
C ASP A 36 -12.84 1.57 -3.06
N VAL A 37 -13.98 1.07 -3.48
CA VAL A 37 -14.22 0.66 -4.87
C VAL A 37 -15.46 1.34 -5.43
N GLY A 38 -15.38 1.69 -6.71
CA GLY A 38 -16.47 2.27 -7.47
C GLY A 38 -16.52 1.69 -8.89
N ASP A 39 -17.33 2.32 -9.73
CA ASP A 39 -17.46 1.96 -11.14
C ASP A 39 -16.16 2.30 -11.89
N GLN A 40 -15.38 1.29 -12.23
CA GLN A 40 -14.08 1.40 -12.90
C GLN A 40 -13.04 2.22 -12.12
N ILE A 41 -13.21 2.37 -10.81
CA ILE A 41 -12.34 3.16 -9.94
C ILE A 41 -12.01 2.36 -8.69
N VAL A 42 -10.75 2.50 -8.25
CA VAL A 42 -10.30 2.06 -6.93
C VAL A 42 -9.59 3.23 -6.25
N THR A 43 -10.00 3.55 -5.05
CA THR A 43 -9.34 4.58 -4.23
C THR A 43 -8.59 3.91 -3.09
N VAL A 44 -7.30 4.12 -3.05
CA VAL A 44 -6.41 3.64 -2.00
C VAL A 44 -6.17 4.76 -1.01
N TYR A 45 -6.39 4.50 0.27
CA TYR A 45 -6.16 5.45 1.37
C TYR A 45 -5.06 4.93 2.27
N TRP A 46 -4.20 5.83 2.80
CA TRP A 46 -3.21 5.43 3.81
C TRP A 46 -2.96 6.51 4.84
N SER A 47 -2.45 6.06 5.99
CA SER A 47 -2.14 6.92 7.13
C SER A 47 -0.70 7.42 7.06
N ASN A 48 -0.42 8.48 7.80
CA ASN A 48 0.90 9.10 7.90
C ASN A 48 1.76 8.53 9.04
N ASN A 49 1.48 7.33 9.52
CA ASN A 49 2.16 6.73 10.68
C ASN A 49 3.66 6.47 10.45
N ALA A 50 4.11 6.42 9.20
CA ALA A 50 5.51 6.24 8.85
C ALA A 50 6.36 7.51 8.99
N GLU A 51 5.76 8.70 8.88
CA GLU A 51 6.47 9.98 8.75
C GLU A 51 7.26 10.40 10.00
N ASN A 52 6.83 9.93 11.17
CA ASN A 52 7.47 10.27 12.44
C ASN A 52 8.35 9.13 12.98
N PHE A 53 8.63 8.13 12.15
CA PHE A 53 9.53 7.05 12.54
C PHE A 53 10.94 7.58 12.70
N VAL A 54 11.62 7.12 13.75
CA VAL A 54 13.02 7.43 14.04
C VAL A 54 13.80 6.14 13.83
N ASP A 55 14.73 6.13 12.91
CA ASP A 55 15.59 4.97 12.68
C ASP A 55 16.42 4.68 13.93
N PRO A 56 16.47 3.42 14.41
CA PRO A 56 17.19 3.09 15.65
C PRO A 56 18.70 3.21 15.54
N VAL A 57 19.27 3.26 14.35
CA VAL A 57 20.73 3.38 14.12
C VAL A 57 21.14 4.85 14.00
N SER A 58 20.51 5.59 13.07
CA SER A 58 20.83 7.00 12.84
C SER A 58 20.26 7.92 13.92
N GLN A 59 19.22 7.49 14.63
CA GLN A 59 18.43 8.29 15.58
C GLN A 59 17.78 9.52 14.90
N GLU A 60 17.59 9.48 13.59
CA GLU A 60 16.99 10.54 12.79
C GLU A 60 15.63 10.12 12.23
N GLN A 61 14.82 11.09 11.87
CA GLN A 61 13.61 10.89 11.08
C GLN A 61 14.00 10.97 9.60
N ASP A 62 14.30 9.84 9.03
CA ASP A 62 14.80 9.68 7.66
C ASP A 62 13.74 9.19 6.67
N PHE A 63 12.46 9.15 7.09
CA PHE A 63 11.35 8.84 6.20
C PHE A 63 11.39 9.72 4.95
N GLU A 64 11.36 9.10 3.78
CA GLU A 64 11.43 9.78 2.49
C GLU A 64 10.08 9.81 1.78
N GLY A 65 9.40 8.67 1.66
CA GLY A 65 8.20 8.65 0.86
C GLY A 65 7.37 7.40 0.90
N TYR A 66 6.37 7.40 0.01
CA TYR A 66 5.43 6.31 -0.19
C TYR A 66 5.46 5.81 -1.63
N ARG A 67 5.34 4.49 -1.80
CA ARG A 67 5.11 3.85 -3.10
C ARG A 67 3.80 3.10 -3.08
N ILE A 68 3.01 3.30 -4.12
CA ILE A 68 1.74 2.62 -4.31
C ILE A 68 1.94 1.58 -5.39
N PHE A 69 1.63 0.33 -5.07
CA PHE A 69 1.71 -0.76 -6.02
C PHE A 69 0.35 -1.37 -6.27
N GLY A 70 0.15 -1.79 -7.51
CA GLY A 70 -1.02 -2.54 -7.92
C GLY A 70 -0.64 -3.81 -8.66
N ALA A 71 -1.50 -4.80 -8.55
CA ALA A 71 -1.39 -6.03 -9.31
C ALA A 71 -2.76 -6.51 -9.73
N ARG A 72 -2.84 -7.10 -10.91
CA ARG A 72 -4.03 -7.79 -11.37
C ARG A 72 -3.72 -9.27 -11.53
N LYS A 73 -4.45 -10.10 -10.81
CA LYS A 73 -4.26 -11.54 -10.91
C LYS A 73 -5.15 -12.11 -12.02
N THR A 74 -4.53 -12.80 -12.95
CA THR A 74 -5.23 -13.61 -13.94
C THR A 74 -5.47 -15.02 -13.39
N ILE A 75 -6.60 -15.61 -13.74
CA ILE A 75 -6.92 -16.99 -13.32
C ILE A 75 -5.87 -17.94 -13.92
N GLY A 76 -5.24 -18.72 -13.04
CA GLY A 76 -4.19 -19.68 -13.42
C GLY A 76 -2.76 -19.21 -13.20
N GLU A 77 -2.54 -17.97 -12.78
CA GLU A 77 -1.23 -17.49 -12.35
C GLU A 77 -0.99 -17.84 -10.88
N ASP A 78 0.17 -18.43 -10.58
CA ASP A 78 0.54 -18.79 -9.21
C ASP A 78 1.12 -17.60 -8.44
N PHE A 79 1.66 -16.61 -9.15
CA PHE A 79 2.32 -15.44 -8.57
C PHE A 79 1.52 -14.16 -8.81
N ILE A 80 1.68 -13.21 -7.91
CA ILE A 80 1.16 -11.84 -8.03
C ILE A 80 2.36 -10.95 -8.31
N GLU A 81 2.39 -10.38 -9.51
CA GLU A 81 3.41 -9.41 -9.92
C GLU A 81 2.87 -8.00 -9.69
N PHE A 82 3.53 -7.27 -8.79
CA PHE A 82 3.18 -5.90 -8.48
C PHE A 82 3.89 -4.93 -9.43
N SER A 83 3.13 -3.96 -9.91
CA SER A 83 3.64 -2.83 -10.68
C SER A 83 3.53 -1.57 -9.87
N LEU A 84 4.53 -0.71 -9.94
CA LEU A 84 4.49 0.62 -9.33
C LEU A 84 3.44 1.47 -10.05
N LEU A 85 2.48 2.01 -9.30
CA LEU A 85 1.43 2.89 -9.81
C LEU A 85 1.72 4.35 -9.53
N GLY A 86 2.42 4.64 -8.45
CA GLY A 86 2.80 5.99 -8.06
C GLY A 86 3.85 5.98 -6.97
N GLU A 87 4.68 7.00 -6.98
CA GLU A 87 5.70 7.27 -5.98
C GLU A 87 5.61 8.73 -5.59
N PHE A 88 5.60 9.00 -4.30
CA PHE A 88 5.48 10.32 -3.71
C PHE A 88 6.47 10.43 -2.57
N ASP A 89 7.39 11.36 -2.71
CA ASP A 89 8.48 11.60 -1.78
C ASP A 89 8.47 13.03 -1.24
N ARG A 90 9.27 13.29 -0.24
CA ARG A 90 9.41 14.64 0.31
C ARG A 90 9.97 15.58 -0.75
N ASP A 91 9.48 16.80 -0.75
CA ASP A 91 10.13 17.88 -1.49
C ASP A 91 11.15 18.56 -0.56
N ASP A 92 12.36 18.04 -0.59
CA ASP A 92 13.50 18.55 0.18
C ASP A 92 14.65 19.06 -0.72
N SER A 93 14.33 19.37 -1.98
CA SER A 93 15.25 19.87 -3.01
C SER A 93 16.10 21.07 -2.57
N GLU A 94 15.63 21.85 -1.60
CA GLU A 94 16.38 22.98 -1.03
C GLU A 94 17.47 22.53 -0.04
N SER A 95 17.43 21.30 0.49
CA SER A 95 18.31 20.83 1.55
C SER A 95 19.19 19.65 1.15
N ILE A 96 18.61 18.55 0.72
CA ILE A 96 19.32 17.28 0.50
C ILE A 96 19.26 16.86 -0.97
N ASP A 97 18.16 17.17 -1.69
CA ASP A 97 17.93 16.84 -3.10
C ASP A 97 18.07 15.32 -3.38
N ILE A 98 17.38 14.51 -2.57
CA ILE A 98 17.29 13.06 -2.74
C ILE A 98 15.90 12.73 -3.30
N GLY A 99 15.81 11.73 -4.18
CA GLY A 99 14.54 11.29 -4.75
C GLY A 99 14.06 12.15 -5.93
N TYR A 100 12.76 12.16 -6.14
CA TYR A 100 12.11 12.89 -7.24
C TYR A 100 11.53 14.24 -6.81
N ASN A 101 11.50 14.50 -5.52
CA ASN A 101 10.95 15.72 -4.90
C ASN A 101 9.52 16.04 -5.38
N THR A 102 8.68 14.98 -5.44
CA THR A 102 7.31 15.08 -5.98
C THR A 102 6.35 15.80 -5.04
N GLY A 103 6.67 15.83 -3.76
CA GLY A 103 5.78 16.32 -2.70
C GLY A 103 4.59 15.37 -2.46
N PHE A 104 3.85 15.63 -1.38
CA PHE A 104 2.66 14.86 -1.04
C PHE A 104 1.35 15.54 -1.43
N GLU A 105 1.38 16.76 -1.95
CA GLU A 105 0.20 17.54 -2.33
C GLU A 105 -0.73 16.79 -3.29
N PRO A 106 -0.21 16.04 -4.31
CA PRO A 106 -1.09 15.35 -5.26
C PRO A 106 -1.97 14.26 -4.63
N VAL A 107 -1.54 13.73 -3.50
CA VAL A 107 -2.21 12.60 -2.82
C VAL A 107 -2.77 12.99 -1.46
N ARG A 108 -2.44 14.17 -0.95
CA ARG A 108 -2.90 14.64 0.37
C ARG A 108 -4.39 14.90 0.38
N ILE A 109 -5.06 14.40 1.41
CA ILE A 109 -6.46 14.73 1.66
C ILE A 109 -6.52 16.15 2.24
N VAL A 110 -7.35 16.99 1.66
CA VAL A 110 -7.56 18.39 2.08
C VAL A 110 -9.04 18.66 2.29
N ASN A 111 -9.33 19.59 3.20
CA ASN A 111 -10.67 20.09 3.42
C ASN A 111 -11.08 21.16 2.37
N ASP A 112 -12.29 21.66 2.48
CA ASP A 112 -12.83 22.69 1.55
C ASP A 112 -12.01 23.99 1.53
N ALA A 113 -11.23 24.26 2.57
CA ALA A 113 -10.33 25.40 2.64
C ALA A 113 -8.93 25.13 2.07
N GLY A 114 -8.67 23.90 1.56
CA GLY A 114 -7.38 23.46 1.05
C GLY A 114 -6.35 23.11 2.13
N ALA A 115 -6.74 23.06 3.41
CA ALA A 115 -5.85 22.66 4.48
C ALA A 115 -5.80 21.12 4.62
N PRO A 116 -4.67 20.55 5.07
CA PRO A 116 -4.56 19.12 5.33
C PRO A 116 -5.68 18.61 6.22
N ASP A 117 -6.25 17.47 5.85
CA ASP A 117 -7.36 16.82 6.54
C ASP A 117 -7.18 15.29 6.52
N SER A 118 -8.13 14.56 7.06
CA SER A 118 -8.15 13.12 7.08
C SER A 118 -9.56 12.57 6.88
N VAL A 119 -9.65 11.37 6.35
CA VAL A 119 -10.90 10.61 6.23
C VAL A 119 -10.90 9.48 7.23
N GLU A 120 -12.00 9.35 7.97
CA GLU A 120 -12.21 8.22 8.88
C GLU A 120 -12.89 7.06 8.15
N ILE A 121 -12.23 5.89 8.15
CA ILE A 121 -12.76 4.64 7.61
C ILE A 121 -12.55 3.54 8.66
N ASN A 122 -13.63 2.95 9.15
CA ASN A 122 -13.59 1.88 10.16
C ASN A 122 -12.77 2.27 11.40
N GLU A 123 -13.07 3.42 12.00
CA GLU A 123 -12.43 3.94 13.21
C GLU A 123 -10.91 4.22 13.07
N LYS A 124 -10.42 4.37 11.84
CA LYS A 124 -9.04 4.75 11.53
C LYS A 124 -9.01 5.97 10.64
N TYR A 125 -8.01 6.82 10.85
CA TYR A 125 -7.81 8.04 10.09
C TYR A 125 -6.76 7.84 9.00
N TYR A 126 -7.08 8.34 7.78
CA TYR A 126 -6.24 8.26 6.60
C TYR A 126 -6.00 9.67 6.07
N HIS A 127 -4.75 9.98 5.76
CA HIS A 127 -4.30 11.33 5.44
C HIS A 127 -4.02 11.51 3.96
N TYR A 128 -3.87 10.40 3.25
CA TYR A 128 -3.53 10.36 1.83
C TYR A 128 -4.49 9.48 1.06
N ARG A 129 -4.67 9.79 -0.22
CA ARG A 129 -5.46 9.00 -1.15
C ARG A 129 -4.81 8.97 -2.54
N PHE A 130 -4.89 7.83 -3.19
CA PHE A 130 -4.53 7.64 -4.58
C PHE A 130 -5.73 7.03 -5.31
N VAL A 131 -6.09 7.62 -6.47
CA VAL A 131 -7.21 7.16 -7.29
C VAL A 131 -6.65 6.46 -8.51
N ASN A 132 -6.95 5.16 -8.63
CA ASN A 132 -6.66 4.37 -9.83
C ASN A 132 -7.95 4.23 -10.63
N ASP A 133 -8.05 4.99 -11.70
CA ASP A 133 -9.19 4.99 -12.62
C ASP A 133 -8.95 4.06 -13.82
N GLY A 134 -10.00 3.77 -14.56
CA GLY A 134 -9.92 2.90 -15.74
C GLY A 134 -9.69 1.41 -15.41
N VAL A 135 -9.84 1.01 -14.17
CA VAL A 135 -9.79 -0.40 -13.79
C VAL A 135 -11.05 -1.14 -14.27
N LYS A 136 -10.90 -2.41 -14.61
CA LYS A 136 -12.04 -3.19 -15.09
C LYS A 136 -12.89 -3.71 -13.95
N ASN A 137 -14.19 -3.48 -14.01
CA ASN A 137 -15.16 -4.04 -13.07
C ASN A 137 -15.13 -5.57 -13.06
N GLY A 138 -15.29 -6.14 -11.88
CA GLY A 138 -15.33 -7.58 -11.68
C GLY A 138 -13.97 -8.29 -11.79
N TRP A 139 -12.87 -7.58 -12.01
CA TRP A 139 -11.53 -8.15 -12.01
C TRP A 139 -10.89 -8.05 -10.62
N LEU A 140 -10.19 -9.11 -10.24
CA LEU A 140 -9.45 -9.14 -8.98
C LEU A 140 -8.20 -8.27 -9.09
N ASN A 141 -8.16 -7.20 -8.31
CA ASN A 141 -7.02 -6.32 -8.20
C ASN A 141 -6.46 -6.37 -6.78
N TYR A 142 -5.15 -6.23 -6.66
CA TYR A 142 -4.41 -6.12 -5.42
C TYR A 142 -3.76 -4.75 -5.34
N TYR A 143 -3.77 -4.17 -4.16
CA TYR A 143 -3.08 -2.91 -3.86
C TYR A 143 -2.29 -3.04 -2.58
N THR A 144 -1.20 -2.31 -2.52
CA THR A 144 -0.36 -2.16 -1.33
C THR A 144 0.33 -0.81 -1.36
N VAL A 145 0.60 -0.26 -0.19
CA VAL A 145 1.35 0.98 -0.01
C VAL A 145 2.54 0.68 0.88
N THR A 146 3.72 1.02 0.42
CA THR A 146 4.95 0.92 1.20
C THR A 146 5.41 2.31 1.63
N ALA A 147 6.20 2.36 2.68
CA ALA A 147 6.94 3.53 3.11
C ALA A 147 8.43 3.21 3.02
N TYR A 148 9.24 4.18 2.64
CA TYR A 148 10.68 4.03 2.53
C TYR A 148 11.41 5.25 3.11
N ASP A 149 12.64 5.02 3.54
CA ASP A 149 13.57 6.03 4.02
C ASP A 149 14.53 6.48 2.92
N ARG A 150 15.25 7.57 3.18
CA ARG A 150 16.24 8.09 2.23
C ARG A 150 17.57 7.33 2.24
N GLY A 151 17.80 6.44 3.24
CA GLY A 151 19.12 5.89 3.52
C GLY A 151 20.13 6.95 3.99
N ASP A 152 21.38 6.59 4.08
CA ASP A 152 22.48 7.50 4.42
C ASP A 152 23.70 7.20 3.54
N PRO A 153 23.94 8.02 2.49
CA PRO A 153 25.08 7.84 1.60
C PRO A 153 26.44 8.05 2.27
N GLU A 154 26.53 8.82 3.38
CA GLU A 154 27.79 9.10 4.05
C GLU A 154 28.33 7.86 4.76
N ILE A 155 27.45 7.04 5.31
CA ILE A 155 27.78 5.76 5.95
C ILE A 155 27.52 4.56 5.06
N ASN A 156 27.19 4.78 3.79
CA ASN A 156 26.86 3.75 2.80
C ASN A 156 25.68 2.86 3.24
N MET A 157 24.65 3.48 3.81
CA MET A 157 23.39 2.83 4.17
C MET A 157 22.39 3.04 3.04
N GLU A 158 21.90 1.92 2.47
CA GLU A 158 20.89 1.97 1.41
C GLU A 158 19.50 2.31 1.99
N SER A 159 18.67 2.94 1.16
CA SER A 159 17.25 3.16 1.48
C SER A 159 16.54 1.83 1.76
N LEU A 160 15.82 1.78 2.86
CA LEU A 160 15.02 0.63 3.26
C LEU A 160 13.54 0.90 3.01
N GLU A 161 12.86 -0.12 2.53
CA GLU A 161 11.44 -0.05 2.20
C GLU A 161 10.65 -1.10 2.99
N SER A 162 9.49 -0.70 3.51
CA SER A 162 8.59 -1.61 4.19
C SER A 162 8.04 -2.67 3.23
N SER A 163 7.65 -3.83 3.77
CA SER A 163 7.28 -4.98 2.93
C SER A 163 6.03 -4.72 2.08
N ILE A 164 6.14 -4.93 0.77
CA ILE A 164 5.04 -4.88 -0.21
C ILE A 164 3.89 -5.85 0.09
N TYR A 165 4.11 -6.85 0.95
CA TYR A 165 3.10 -7.84 1.29
C TYR A 165 2.38 -7.56 2.60
N ALA A 166 2.84 -6.60 3.40
CA ALA A 166 2.41 -6.44 4.79
C ALA A 166 0.98 -5.88 4.93
N ASN A 167 0.58 -4.92 4.08
CA ASN A 167 -0.76 -4.31 4.13
C ASN A 167 -1.62 -4.60 2.90
N ARG A 168 -1.21 -5.56 2.09
CA ARG A 168 -1.88 -5.92 0.83
C ARG A 168 -3.38 -6.13 1.00
N LYS A 169 -4.17 -5.45 0.17
CA LYS A 169 -5.62 -5.63 0.03
C LYS A 169 -5.97 -6.15 -1.36
N TYR A 170 -7.04 -6.92 -1.44
CA TYR A 170 -7.61 -7.33 -2.72
C TYR A 170 -9.05 -6.80 -2.84
N VAL A 171 -9.42 -6.38 -4.03
CA VAL A 171 -10.72 -5.77 -4.30
C VAL A 171 -11.23 -6.15 -5.67
N PHE A 172 -12.54 -6.06 -5.83
CA PHE A 172 -13.24 -6.19 -7.11
C PHE A 172 -13.95 -4.86 -7.37
N PRO A 173 -13.45 -4.00 -8.26
CA PRO A 173 -14.17 -2.81 -8.67
C PRO A 173 -15.53 -3.16 -9.25
N GLY A 174 -16.51 -2.32 -9.04
CA GLY A 174 -17.86 -2.56 -9.52
C GLY A 174 -18.78 -1.39 -9.22
N VAL A 175 -19.93 -1.40 -9.87
CA VAL A 175 -20.98 -0.42 -9.62
C VAL A 175 -21.51 -0.63 -8.21
N VAL A 176 -21.55 0.45 -7.42
CA VAL A 176 -22.23 0.43 -6.13
C VAL A 176 -23.72 0.32 -6.40
N PRO A 177 -24.45 -0.64 -5.78
CA PRO A 177 -25.89 -0.72 -5.94
C PRO A 177 -26.55 0.60 -5.52
N GLU A 178 -27.37 1.19 -6.38
CA GLU A 178 -28.16 2.34 -5.99
C GLU A 178 -29.15 1.94 -4.87
N GLN A 179 -29.34 2.82 -3.90
CA GLN A 179 -30.29 2.57 -2.80
C GLN A 179 -31.74 2.37 -3.29
N SER A 180 -32.05 2.72 -4.51
CA SER A 180 -33.35 2.52 -5.16
C SER A 180 -33.33 1.30 -6.09
N TRP A 181 -33.25 0.11 -5.51
CA TRP A 181 -33.22 -1.16 -6.23
C TRP A 181 -34.40 -1.38 -7.20
N TRP A 182 -35.52 -0.69 -7.02
CA TRP A 182 -36.69 -0.76 -7.92
C TRP A 182 -36.54 0.01 -9.23
N THR A 183 -35.48 0.81 -9.38
CA THR A 183 -35.21 1.53 -10.64
C THR A 183 -34.18 0.84 -11.52
N VAL A 184 -33.47 -0.16 -10.99
CA VAL A 184 -32.42 -0.87 -11.73
C VAL A 184 -32.71 -2.37 -11.67
N GLU A 185 -32.92 -2.98 -12.83
CA GLU A 185 -33.15 -4.43 -12.91
C GLU A 185 -31.84 -5.20 -12.63
N PRO A 186 -31.87 -6.19 -11.71
CA PRO A 186 -30.75 -7.11 -11.55
C PRO A 186 -30.40 -7.78 -12.86
N SER A 187 -29.13 -7.82 -13.20
CA SER A 187 -28.65 -8.47 -14.40
C SER A 187 -27.61 -9.52 -14.11
N VAL A 188 -27.49 -10.48 -14.99
CA VAL A 188 -26.54 -11.59 -14.89
C VAL A 188 -25.75 -11.74 -16.16
N TYR A 189 -24.44 -11.97 -16.05
CA TYR A 189 -23.55 -12.21 -17.18
C TYR A 189 -22.82 -13.53 -17.03
N PRO A 190 -22.63 -14.24 -18.12
CA PRO A 190 -23.35 -14.14 -19.39
C PRO A 190 -24.78 -14.64 -19.25
N ASN A 191 -25.68 -14.07 -20.04
CA ASN A 191 -27.09 -14.53 -20.09
C ASN A 191 -27.55 -14.67 -21.56
N PRO A 192 -27.78 -15.89 -22.06
CA PRO A 192 -27.65 -17.19 -21.38
C PRO A 192 -26.19 -17.64 -21.25
N TYR A 193 -25.85 -18.29 -20.13
CA TYR A 193 -24.55 -18.95 -19.97
C TYR A 193 -24.55 -20.30 -20.67
N ARG A 194 -23.75 -20.45 -21.73
CA ARG A 194 -23.70 -21.66 -22.56
C ARG A 194 -22.59 -22.64 -22.13
N GLY A 195 -22.00 -22.48 -20.98
CA GLY A 195 -20.93 -23.34 -20.44
C GLY A 195 -19.55 -23.08 -21.06
N GLN A 196 -19.45 -22.20 -22.04
CA GLN A 196 -18.21 -21.70 -22.61
C GLN A 196 -18.40 -20.27 -23.11
N ALA A 197 -17.49 -19.37 -22.72
CA ALA A 197 -17.43 -18.01 -23.23
C ALA A 197 -15.97 -17.65 -23.56
N ALA A 198 -15.76 -16.67 -24.44
CA ALA A 198 -14.43 -16.27 -24.87
C ALA A 198 -13.52 -15.76 -23.74
N TRP A 199 -14.12 -15.38 -22.62
CA TRP A 199 -13.45 -14.93 -21.40
C TRP A 199 -13.33 -16.00 -20.31
N ASP A 200 -13.88 -17.22 -20.53
CA ASP A 200 -13.66 -18.35 -19.64
C ASP A 200 -12.20 -18.80 -19.76
N GLY A 201 -11.54 -18.98 -18.62
CA GLY A 201 -10.21 -19.56 -18.60
C GLY A 201 -10.23 -21.05 -19.00
N TYR A 202 -9.06 -21.60 -19.26
CA TYR A 202 -8.89 -23.02 -19.63
C TYR A 202 -9.26 -24.01 -18.52
N SER A 203 -9.48 -23.53 -17.31
CA SER A 203 -9.85 -24.33 -16.14
C SER A 203 -11.35 -24.35 -15.95
N SER A 204 -11.92 -25.54 -15.65
CA SER A 204 -13.34 -25.68 -15.26
C SER A 204 -13.73 -24.87 -14.03
N ARG A 205 -12.75 -24.45 -13.22
CA ARG A 205 -12.94 -23.57 -12.05
C ARG A 205 -12.90 -22.09 -12.39
N GLY A 206 -12.52 -21.72 -13.61
CA GLY A 206 -12.49 -20.35 -14.11
C GLY A 206 -13.82 -19.85 -14.67
N ARG A 207 -14.86 -20.69 -14.65
CA ARG A 207 -16.19 -20.33 -15.14
C ARG A 207 -16.93 -19.56 -14.08
N MET A 208 -17.33 -18.33 -14.39
CA MET A 208 -17.99 -17.43 -13.45
C MET A 208 -19.24 -16.83 -14.09
N ILE A 209 -20.26 -16.67 -13.25
CA ILE A 209 -21.46 -15.92 -13.58
C ILE A 209 -21.45 -14.69 -12.69
N TRP A 210 -21.63 -13.55 -13.27
CA TRP A 210 -21.63 -12.26 -12.59
C TRP A 210 -23.05 -11.77 -12.41
N PHE A 211 -23.37 -11.31 -11.22
CA PHE A 211 -24.59 -10.62 -10.92
C PHE A 211 -24.29 -9.15 -10.73
N GLN A 212 -25.10 -8.29 -11.33
CA GLN A 212 -25.04 -6.84 -11.16
C GLN A 212 -26.37 -6.33 -10.64
N ASN A 213 -26.34 -5.14 -10.06
CA ASN A 213 -27.53 -4.47 -9.52
C ASN A 213 -28.29 -5.33 -8.51
N LEU A 214 -27.59 -6.09 -7.69
CA LEU A 214 -28.20 -6.76 -6.55
C LEU A 214 -28.52 -5.72 -5.48
N PRO A 215 -29.69 -5.82 -4.81
CA PRO A 215 -30.05 -4.93 -3.72
C PRO A 215 -29.17 -5.12 -2.48
#